data_6df7fe531640109d25d99770efbc633b
#
_entry.id   6df7fe531640109d25d99770efbc633b
#
_cell.length_a   1.000
_cell.length_b   1.000
_cell.length_c   1.000
_cell.angle_alpha   90.00
_cell.angle_beta   90.00
_cell.angle_gamma   90.00
#
_symmetry.space_group_name_H-M   'P 1'
#
loop_
_entity.id
_entity.type
_entity.pdbx_description
1 polymer ?
#
loop_
_entity_poly.entity_id
_entity_poly.type
_entity_poly.pdbx_seq_one_letter_code
_entity_poly.pdbx_strand_id
1 'polypeptide(L)'
;MTDNGGFGIYAPKILMPAEGTDLEKWATIACDQYTSDPGYWQKAEELIGGAPSTLDLQMPEAWLGEAGKGHEGHEAAIPRKMKEYLENGTLREIPEGFVFIKRETSSGTRRGLLALADMDRFDYRPGSKALIRASEETVESRLPVRVEIRKTAPLEMPHAMLLFRDPKDMLMGSLEVLTRNRRPLYDFPLMLGGGRIRGWLLQTIRDWNVVADIFNILLAEAEDGMLFAVGDGNHSLAAAKLCREQEKARGISSDKRFALVELVNLYDPALQFLPIHRLVKDGQVIDYIHGEEECRALAEKLGCTAVIRLSYPKEQLFPDIIKNGALPKKSFSIGRASDKRYYLECRRL
;
A
#
# COMPACT_ATOMS: atom_id res chain seq x y z
N MET A 1 0.20 22.67 -5.57
CA MET A 1 0.22 21.96 -4.26
C MET A 1 0.48 22.99 -3.17
N THR A 2 -0.50 23.25 -2.34
CA THR A 2 -0.35 24.11 -1.15
C THR A 2 0.50 23.37 -0.12
N ASP A 3 1.52 24.02 0.42
CA ASP A 3 2.34 23.49 1.53
C ASP A 3 1.46 23.39 2.77
N ASN A 4 0.99 22.18 3.06
CA ASN A 4 0.02 21.88 4.12
C ASN A 4 0.69 21.72 5.50
N GLY A 5 1.59 22.62 5.91
CA GLY A 5 2.02 22.69 7.31
C GLY A 5 3.17 21.75 7.71
N GLY A 6 3.95 21.22 6.79
CA GLY A 6 5.21 20.52 7.11
C GLY A 6 5.08 19.05 7.53
N PHE A 7 3.87 18.48 7.59
CA PHE A 7 3.63 17.06 7.94
C PHE A 7 3.85 16.07 6.77
N GLY A 8 4.32 16.55 5.59
CA GLY A 8 4.81 15.69 4.50
C GLY A 8 3.74 14.93 3.71
N ILE A 9 2.46 15.31 3.82
CA ILE A 9 1.33 14.67 3.13
C ILE A 9 0.57 15.72 2.31
N TYR A 10 0.19 15.35 1.08
CA TYR A 10 -0.45 16.24 0.10
C TYR A 10 -1.65 15.57 -0.56
N ALA A 11 -2.61 16.40 -1.02
CA ALA A 11 -3.73 15.92 -1.82
C ALA A 11 -3.26 15.48 -3.21
N PRO A 12 -3.62 14.27 -3.69
CA PRO A 12 -3.25 13.79 -5.02
C PRO A 12 -4.17 14.31 -6.12
N LYS A 13 -3.62 14.42 -7.34
CA LYS A 13 -4.38 14.34 -8.58
C LYS A 13 -4.51 12.89 -8.99
N ILE A 14 -5.71 12.35 -8.89
CA ILE A 14 -5.99 10.94 -9.08
C ILE A 14 -6.57 10.70 -10.47
N LEU A 15 -6.17 9.59 -11.05
CA LEU A 15 -6.79 8.99 -12.22
C LEU A 15 -7.69 7.84 -11.78
N MET A 16 -8.93 7.86 -12.25
CA MET A 16 -9.91 6.80 -12.06
C MET A 16 -10.27 6.19 -13.41
N PRO A 17 -10.74 4.94 -13.46
CA PRO A 17 -11.30 4.41 -14.69
C PRO A 17 -12.47 5.28 -15.18
N ALA A 18 -12.70 5.25 -16.48
CA ALA A 18 -13.78 5.99 -17.14
C ALA A 18 -15.14 5.65 -16.52
N GLU A 19 -16.05 6.60 -16.60
CA GLU A 19 -17.41 6.41 -16.11
C GLU A 19 -18.11 5.24 -16.84
N GLY A 20 -18.77 4.37 -16.07
CA GLY A 20 -19.38 3.15 -16.61
C GLY A 20 -18.46 1.93 -16.67
N THR A 21 -17.17 2.07 -16.32
CA THR A 21 -16.28 0.91 -16.14
C THR A 21 -16.77 0.04 -14.97
N ASP A 22 -16.79 -1.27 -15.17
CA ASP A 22 -17.05 -2.24 -14.10
C ASP A 22 -15.89 -2.23 -13.11
N LEU A 23 -16.10 -1.61 -11.94
CA LEU A 23 -15.05 -1.43 -10.92
C LEU A 23 -14.65 -2.73 -10.24
N GLU A 24 -15.52 -3.74 -10.19
CA GLU A 24 -15.16 -5.07 -9.67
C GLU A 24 -14.14 -5.76 -10.57
N LYS A 25 -14.29 -5.61 -11.91
CA LYS A 25 -13.32 -6.13 -12.89
C LYS A 25 -12.05 -5.26 -12.97
N TRP A 26 -12.19 -3.97 -12.71
CA TRP A 26 -11.08 -3.04 -12.73
C TRP A 26 -10.11 -3.26 -11.57
N ALA A 27 -10.62 -3.33 -10.33
CA ALA A 27 -9.81 -3.33 -9.13
C ALA A 27 -9.28 -4.73 -8.79
N THR A 28 -7.98 -4.94 -8.92
CA THR A 28 -7.33 -6.21 -8.56
C THR A 28 -6.44 -6.05 -7.31
N ILE A 29 -6.24 -7.14 -6.59
CA ILE A 29 -5.40 -7.16 -5.39
C ILE A 29 -3.93 -6.86 -5.73
N ALA A 30 -3.17 -6.38 -4.74
CA ALA A 30 -1.75 -6.10 -4.90
C ALA A 30 -0.96 -7.31 -5.39
N CYS A 31 -0.01 -7.08 -6.30
CA CYS A 31 0.72 -8.09 -7.06
C CYS A 31 1.52 -9.10 -6.23
N ASP A 32 1.86 -8.76 -5.00
CA ASP A 32 2.62 -9.59 -4.06
C ASP A 32 1.74 -10.51 -3.20
N GLN A 33 0.43 -10.59 -3.51
CA GLN A 33 -0.49 -11.47 -2.81
C GLN A 33 -0.76 -12.75 -3.61
N TYR A 34 -1.17 -13.82 -2.89
CA TYR A 34 -1.48 -15.13 -3.49
C TYR A 34 -0.36 -15.70 -4.37
N THR A 35 0.88 -15.48 -3.95
CA THR A 35 2.08 -15.92 -4.68
C THR A 35 2.18 -17.44 -4.79
N SER A 36 1.62 -18.17 -3.82
CA SER A 36 1.58 -19.64 -3.78
C SER A 36 0.24 -20.22 -4.26
N ASP A 37 -0.69 -19.38 -4.72
CA ASP A 37 -2.01 -19.78 -5.22
C ASP A 37 -2.25 -19.23 -6.63
N PRO A 38 -1.72 -19.89 -7.66
CA PRO A 38 -1.95 -19.47 -9.05
C PRO A 38 -3.44 -19.56 -9.46
N GLY A 39 -4.23 -20.39 -8.78
CA GLY A 39 -5.67 -20.51 -9.02
C GLY A 39 -6.45 -19.24 -8.67
N TYR A 40 -5.97 -18.42 -7.74
CA TYR A 40 -6.57 -17.11 -7.48
C TYR A 40 -6.47 -16.19 -8.70
N TRP A 41 -5.29 -16.10 -9.30
CA TRP A 41 -5.03 -15.21 -10.44
C TRP A 41 -5.75 -15.67 -11.72
N GLN A 42 -5.83 -17.00 -11.94
CA GLN A 42 -6.64 -17.56 -13.03
C GLN A 42 -8.12 -17.17 -12.91
N LYS A 43 -8.72 -17.28 -11.70
CA LYS A 43 -10.09 -16.83 -11.46
C LYS A 43 -10.26 -15.32 -11.65
N ALA A 44 -9.25 -14.52 -11.31
CA ALA A 44 -9.26 -13.08 -11.56
C ALA A 44 -9.30 -12.79 -13.07
N GLU A 45 -8.46 -13.44 -13.87
CA GLU A 45 -8.46 -13.31 -15.34
C GLU A 45 -9.80 -13.73 -15.94
N GLU A 46 -10.36 -14.85 -15.50
CA GLU A 46 -11.68 -15.33 -15.96
C GLU A 46 -12.79 -14.31 -15.65
N LEU A 47 -12.77 -13.71 -14.44
CA LEU A 47 -13.75 -12.70 -14.04
C LEU A 47 -13.61 -11.41 -14.87
N ILE A 48 -12.38 -10.95 -15.11
CA ILE A 48 -12.09 -9.75 -15.90
C ILE A 48 -12.55 -9.95 -17.34
N GLY A 49 -12.30 -11.13 -17.93
CA GLY A 49 -12.83 -11.50 -19.25
C GLY A 49 -12.41 -10.55 -20.37
N GLY A 50 -11.21 -9.97 -20.30
CA GLY A 50 -10.68 -9.03 -21.28
C GLY A 50 -11.18 -7.58 -21.12
N ALA A 51 -11.93 -7.24 -20.08
CA ALA A 51 -12.24 -5.85 -19.73
C ALA A 51 -10.98 -5.12 -19.25
N PRO A 52 -10.91 -3.78 -19.38
CA PRO A 52 -9.82 -3.01 -18.79
C PRO A 52 -9.69 -3.26 -17.29
N SER A 53 -8.47 -3.50 -16.81
CA SER A 53 -8.21 -3.86 -15.42
C SER A 53 -6.84 -3.37 -14.95
N THR A 54 -6.68 -3.17 -13.65
CA THR A 54 -5.36 -2.94 -13.04
C THR A 54 -4.45 -4.16 -13.14
N LEU A 55 -4.98 -5.35 -13.49
CA LEU A 55 -4.17 -6.52 -13.80
C LEU A 55 -3.26 -6.29 -15.01
N ASP A 56 -3.70 -5.53 -16.00
CA ASP A 56 -2.88 -5.14 -17.16
C ASP A 56 -1.71 -4.19 -16.81
N LEU A 57 -1.76 -3.58 -15.61
CA LEU A 57 -0.83 -2.56 -15.14
C LEU A 57 0.13 -3.07 -14.06
N GLN A 58 0.06 -4.34 -13.68
CA GLN A 58 0.87 -4.95 -12.65
C GLN A 58 1.37 -6.33 -13.06
N MET A 59 2.42 -6.81 -12.40
CA MET A 59 2.95 -8.17 -12.56
C MET A 59 2.72 -8.95 -11.27
N PRO A 60 1.72 -9.86 -11.21
CA PRO A 60 1.56 -10.75 -10.07
C PRO A 60 2.84 -11.56 -9.80
N GLU A 61 3.31 -11.58 -8.56
CA GLU A 61 4.50 -12.36 -8.21
C GLU A 61 4.29 -13.88 -8.42
N ALA A 62 3.03 -14.34 -8.38
CA ALA A 62 2.65 -15.71 -8.72
C ALA A 62 2.98 -16.10 -10.18
N TRP A 63 3.16 -15.14 -11.07
CA TRP A 63 3.51 -15.38 -12.48
C TRP A 63 5.02 -15.32 -12.76
N LEU A 64 5.84 -15.16 -11.73
CA LEU A 64 7.29 -15.16 -11.88
C LEU A 64 7.85 -16.59 -11.96
N GLY A 65 8.84 -16.80 -12.81
CA GLY A 65 9.51 -18.09 -12.99
C GLY A 65 8.63 -19.14 -13.69
N GLU A 66 8.79 -20.41 -13.31
CA GLU A 66 8.08 -21.54 -13.96
C GLU A 66 6.55 -21.49 -13.76
N ALA A 67 6.09 -20.88 -12.68
CA ALA A 67 4.66 -20.70 -12.40
C ALA A 67 3.96 -19.75 -13.40
N GLY A 68 4.74 -18.91 -14.08
CA GLY A 68 4.24 -17.93 -15.06
C GLY A 68 4.11 -18.44 -16.48
N LYS A 69 4.14 -19.75 -16.72
CA LYS A 69 3.88 -20.31 -18.06
C LYS A 69 2.51 -19.88 -18.57
N GLY A 70 2.50 -19.22 -19.74
CA GLY A 70 1.29 -18.62 -20.33
C GLY A 70 1.20 -17.10 -20.17
N HIS A 71 2.06 -16.49 -19.35
CA HIS A 71 2.11 -15.03 -19.12
C HIS A 71 3.41 -14.40 -19.65
N GLU A 72 4.12 -15.11 -20.56
CA GLU A 72 5.33 -14.62 -21.17
C GLU A 72 5.08 -13.31 -21.92
N GLY A 73 5.87 -12.30 -21.61
CA GLY A 73 5.74 -10.97 -22.20
C GLY A 73 4.76 -10.04 -21.51
N HIS A 74 4.00 -10.49 -20.49
CA HIS A 74 3.10 -9.62 -19.72
C HIS A 74 3.86 -8.47 -19.06
N GLU A 75 4.98 -8.73 -18.38
CA GLU A 75 5.81 -7.70 -17.76
C GLU A 75 6.26 -6.63 -18.78
N ALA A 76 6.70 -7.04 -19.96
CA ALA A 76 7.10 -6.13 -21.02
C ALA A 76 5.92 -5.32 -21.61
N ALA A 77 4.68 -5.81 -21.48
CA ALA A 77 3.49 -5.13 -21.95
C ALA A 77 3.00 -4.02 -20.99
N ILE A 78 3.31 -4.10 -19.69
CA ILE A 78 2.81 -3.17 -18.66
C ILE A 78 3.04 -1.69 -19.02
N PRO A 79 4.25 -1.21 -19.34
CA PRO A 79 4.48 0.20 -19.66
C PRO A 79 3.66 0.68 -20.86
N ARG A 80 3.49 -0.20 -21.87
CA ARG A 80 2.66 0.08 -23.06
C ARG A 80 1.18 0.18 -22.68
N LYS A 81 0.68 -0.71 -21.83
CA LYS A 81 -0.71 -0.68 -21.34
C LYS A 81 -0.97 0.54 -20.47
N MET A 82 -0.05 0.90 -19.60
CA MET A 82 -0.15 2.15 -18.83
C MET A 82 -0.29 3.36 -19.76
N LYS A 83 0.51 3.45 -20.82
CA LYS A 83 0.44 4.53 -21.80
C LYS A 83 -0.87 4.50 -22.58
N GLU A 84 -1.27 3.31 -23.06
CA GLU A 84 -2.56 3.11 -23.75
C GLU A 84 -3.74 3.61 -22.91
N TYR A 85 -3.81 3.24 -21.62
CA TYR A 85 -4.90 3.64 -20.74
C TYR A 85 -4.92 5.14 -20.43
N LEU A 86 -3.76 5.81 -20.51
CA LEU A 86 -3.66 7.26 -20.41
C LEU A 86 -4.14 8.00 -21.66
N GLU A 87 -3.99 7.39 -22.85
CA GLU A 87 -4.21 8.02 -24.14
C GLU A 87 -5.61 7.72 -24.72
N ASN A 88 -6.17 6.53 -24.46
CA ASN A 88 -7.42 6.06 -25.07
C ASN A 88 -8.68 6.40 -24.27
N GLY A 89 -8.54 7.09 -23.11
CA GLY A 89 -9.67 7.48 -22.27
C GLY A 89 -10.13 6.40 -21.29
N THR A 90 -9.41 5.28 -21.16
CA THR A 90 -9.67 4.25 -20.11
C THR A 90 -9.54 4.86 -18.72
N LEU A 91 -8.57 5.77 -18.54
CA LEU A 91 -8.37 6.55 -17.31
C LEU A 91 -8.78 8.00 -17.52
N ARG A 92 -9.49 8.56 -16.53
CA ARG A 92 -9.85 9.99 -16.47
C ARG A 92 -9.31 10.64 -15.20
N GLU A 93 -8.87 11.88 -15.29
CA GLU A 93 -8.47 12.68 -14.13
C GLU A 93 -9.73 13.14 -13.38
N ILE A 94 -9.68 13.06 -12.04
CA ILE A 94 -10.67 13.64 -11.16
C ILE A 94 -10.08 14.87 -10.45
N PRO A 95 -10.91 15.77 -9.88
CA PRO A 95 -10.40 16.93 -9.15
C PRO A 95 -9.38 16.56 -8.08
N GLU A 96 -8.38 17.43 -7.87
CA GLU A 96 -7.37 17.25 -6.81
C GLU A 96 -8.05 17.16 -5.44
N GLY A 97 -7.70 16.14 -4.67
CA GLY A 97 -8.28 15.92 -3.34
C GLY A 97 -7.78 14.63 -2.71
N PHE A 98 -7.94 14.53 -1.40
CA PHE A 98 -7.79 13.26 -0.71
C PHE A 98 -8.99 12.35 -1.01
N VAL A 99 -8.83 11.03 -0.83
CA VAL A 99 -9.98 10.12 -0.83
C VAL A 99 -10.08 9.44 0.53
N PHE A 100 -11.17 9.68 1.24
CA PHE A 100 -11.49 8.94 2.45
C PHE A 100 -12.07 7.57 2.04
N ILE A 101 -11.48 6.51 2.55
CA ILE A 101 -11.78 5.12 2.16
C ILE A 101 -12.36 4.36 3.34
N LYS A 102 -13.41 3.59 3.07
CA LYS A 102 -13.92 2.53 3.95
C LYS A 102 -13.82 1.21 3.23
N ARG A 103 -13.06 0.28 3.79
CA ARG A 103 -12.79 -1.04 3.23
C ARG A 103 -13.30 -2.12 4.19
N GLU A 104 -14.26 -2.93 3.75
CA GLU A 104 -14.65 -4.13 4.47
C GLU A 104 -13.54 -5.18 4.38
N THR A 105 -13.07 -5.66 5.52
CA THR A 105 -12.02 -6.67 5.67
C THR A 105 -12.53 -7.82 6.53
N SER A 106 -11.76 -8.88 6.66
CA SER A 106 -12.08 -10.00 7.55
C SER A 106 -12.22 -9.61 9.03
N SER A 107 -11.67 -8.45 9.42
CA SER A 107 -11.63 -7.96 10.80
C SER A 107 -12.58 -6.78 11.07
N GLY A 108 -13.38 -6.38 10.09
CA GLY A 108 -14.28 -5.24 10.17
C GLY A 108 -14.04 -4.20 9.09
N THR A 109 -14.58 -3.00 9.26
CA THR A 109 -14.40 -1.90 8.29
C THR A 109 -13.17 -1.08 8.64
N ARG A 110 -12.10 -1.22 7.85
CA ARG A 110 -10.90 -0.40 7.93
C ARG A 110 -11.13 0.94 7.25
N ARG A 111 -10.69 2.02 7.90
CA ARG A 111 -10.74 3.37 7.38
C ARG A 111 -9.35 3.81 6.95
N GLY A 112 -9.27 4.47 5.81
CA GLY A 112 -8.03 4.96 5.24
C GLY A 112 -8.20 6.32 4.56
N LEU A 113 -7.09 7.01 4.32
CA LEU A 113 -7.04 8.26 3.58
C LEU A 113 -5.99 8.13 2.47
N LEU A 114 -6.42 8.17 1.21
CA LEU A 114 -5.50 8.20 0.07
C LEU A 114 -4.86 9.57 -0.04
N ALA A 115 -3.54 9.60 -0.12
CA ALA A 115 -2.74 10.81 -0.10
C ALA A 115 -1.42 10.63 -0.84
N LEU A 116 -0.70 11.72 -1.06
CA LEU A 116 0.70 11.72 -1.48
C LEU A 116 1.62 11.85 -0.27
N ALA A 117 2.62 10.99 -0.16
CA ALA A 117 3.71 11.10 0.79
C ALA A 117 4.95 11.71 0.12
N ASP A 118 5.57 12.69 0.76
CA ASP A 118 6.79 13.34 0.28
C ASP A 118 8.02 12.48 0.58
N MET A 119 8.68 11.99 -0.45
CA MET A 119 9.89 11.19 -0.32
C MET A 119 11.10 11.97 0.24
N ASP A 120 11.08 13.30 0.23
CA ASP A 120 12.07 14.10 0.94
C ASP A 120 11.87 14.05 2.47
N ARG A 121 10.69 13.62 2.97
CA ARG A 121 10.35 13.40 4.38
C ARG A 121 10.40 11.93 4.81
N PHE A 122 10.66 11.03 3.89
CA PHE A 122 10.79 9.60 4.14
C PHE A 122 12.26 9.17 4.16
N ASP A 123 12.61 8.28 5.08
CA ASP A 123 13.86 7.53 5.04
C ASP A 123 13.64 6.10 5.58
N TYR A 124 14.19 5.12 4.88
CA TYR A 124 14.07 3.70 5.22
C TYR A 124 15.29 3.16 5.98
N ARG A 125 16.34 3.95 6.12
CA ARG A 125 17.59 3.53 6.79
C ARG A 125 17.36 3.42 8.29
N PRO A 126 17.86 2.36 8.95
CA PRO A 126 17.74 2.20 10.40
C PRO A 126 18.33 3.41 11.15
N GLY A 127 17.66 3.83 12.23
CA GLY A 127 18.09 5.00 13.02
C GLY A 127 17.77 6.36 12.40
N SER A 128 17.07 6.40 11.29
CA SER A 128 16.59 7.64 10.67
C SER A 128 15.76 8.49 11.65
N LYS A 129 15.87 9.82 11.52
CA LYS A 129 15.05 10.82 12.23
C LYS A 129 14.02 11.48 11.32
N ALA A 130 13.75 10.86 10.16
CA ALA A 130 12.75 11.36 9.22
C ALA A 130 11.32 11.29 9.81
N LEU A 131 10.44 12.13 9.28
CA LEU A 131 9.03 12.19 9.65
C LEU A 131 8.30 10.87 9.35
N ILE A 132 8.66 10.23 8.23
CA ILE A 132 8.14 8.94 7.77
C ILE A 132 9.30 7.95 7.82
N ARG A 133 9.11 6.82 8.55
CA ARG A 133 10.16 5.80 8.71
C ARG A 133 9.66 4.42 8.30
N ALA A 134 10.59 3.59 7.79
CA ALA A 134 10.30 2.18 7.56
C ALA A 134 10.02 1.46 8.88
N SER A 135 9.07 0.53 8.88
CA SER A 135 8.79 -0.31 10.05
C SER A 135 9.75 -1.50 10.15
N GLU A 136 10.18 -2.03 9.02
CA GLU A 136 11.05 -3.20 8.91
C GLU A 136 12.29 -2.89 8.08
N GLU A 137 13.35 -3.65 8.31
CA GLU A 137 14.57 -3.58 7.52
C GLU A 137 14.29 -3.80 6.03
N THR A 138 14.85 -2.92 5.20
CA THR A 138 14.74 -2.99 3.75
C THR A 138 15.85 -3.89 3.18
N VAL A 139 15.47 -4.86 2.34
CA VAL A 139 16.41 -5.72 1.63
C VAL A 139 16.94 -4.97 0.40
N GLU A 140 18.12 -4.37 0.50
CA GLU A 140 18.69 -3.51 -0.54
C GLU A 140 18.85 -4.20 -1.90
N SER A 141 19.16 -5.51 -1.92
CA SER A 141 19.29 -6.28 -3.17
C SER A 141 18.01 -6.34 -4.01
N ARG A 142 16.85 -6.06 -3.41
CA ARG A 142 15.55 -6.03 -4.10
C ARG A 142 15.20 -4.66 -4.70
N LEU A 143 15.97 -3.62 -4.38
CA LEU A 143 15.65 -2.25 -4.80
C LEU A 143 15.95 -1.94 -6.26
N PRO A 144 17.08 -2.39 -6.87
CA PRO A 144 17.46 -1.97 -8.23
C PRO A 144 16.37 -2.19 -9.27
N VAL A 145 15.75 -3.38 -9.30
CA VAL A 145 14.68 -3.71 -10.25
C VAL A 145 13.46 -2.79 -10.06
N ARG A 146 13.05 -2.56 -8.81
CA ARG A 146 11.91 -1.68 -8.48
C ARG A 146 12.18 -0.22 -8.83
N VAL A 147 13.42 0.24 -8.68
CA VAL A 147 13.85 1.58 -9.08
C VAL A 147 13.73 1.75 -10.59
N GLU A 148 14.19 0.77 -11.39
CA GLU A 148 14.11 0.83 -12.84
C GLU A 148 12.66 0.80 -13.35
N ILE A 149 11.81 -0.04 -12.75
CA ILE A 149 10.36 -0.05 -13.03
C ILE A 149 9.78 1.34 -12.76
N ARG A 150 10.02 1.93 -11.58
CA ARG A 150 9.47 3.24 -11.22
C ARG A 150 9.97 4.37 -12.12
N LYS A 151 11.23 4.33 -12.56
CA LYS A 151 11.80 5.35 -13.46
C LYS A 151 11.07 5.44 -14.80
N THR A 152 10.66 4.31 -15.33
CA THR A 152 10.07 4.19 -16.67
C THR A 152 8.54 4.16 -16.65
N ALA A 153 7.92 3.84 -15.51
CA ALA A 153 6.47 3.78 -15.38
C ALA A 153 5.84 5.17 -15.55
N PRO A 154 4.85 5.34 -16.42
CA PRO A 154 4.10 6.60 -16.56
C PRO A 154 3.00 6.75 -15.52
N LEU A 155 2.69 5.67 -14.80
CA LEU A 155 1.66 5.61 -13.75
C LEU A 155 2.19 4.95 -12.49
N GLU A 156 1.64 5.31 -11.34
CA GLU A 156 1.71 4.51 -10.12
C GLU A 156 0.31 4.21 -9.58
N MET A 157 0.21 3.09 -8.88
CA MET A 157 -0.97 2.69 -8.10
C MET A 157 -0.57 2.60 -6.62
N PRO A 158 -1.47 2.92 -5.67
CA PRO A 158 -1.13 2.90 -4.26
C PRO A 158 -0.84 1.46 -3.81
N HIS A 159 0.40 1.22 -3.42
CA HIS A 159 0.86 -0.07 -2.90
C HIS A 159 1.22 0.03 -1.40
N ALA A 160 1.65 1.22 -0.95
CA ALA A 160 2.13 1.42 0.41
C ALA A 160 1.01 1.90 1.35
N MET A 161 1.06 1.41 2.58
CA MET A 161 0.25 1.85 3.69
C MET A 161 1.15 2.55 4.72
N LEU A 162 0.80 3.79 5.09
CA LEU A 162 1.43 4.51 6.18
C LEU A 162 0.53 4.49 7.41
N LEU A 163 1.09 4.13 8.55
CA LEU A 163 0.40 4.13 9.83
C LEU A 163 0.72 5.41 10.59
N PHE A 164 -0.28 5.99 11.25
CA PHE A 164 -0.12 7.12 12.16
C PHE A 164 -0.81 6.84 13.49
N ARG A 165 -0.41 7.54 14.56
CA ARG A 165 -0.94 7.35 15.91
C ARG A 165 -1.99 8.42 16.20
N ASP A 166 -3.26 8.00 16.24
CA ASP A 166 -4.39 8.85 16.63
C ASP A 166 -5.34 8.05 17.55
N PRO A 167 -4.97 7.87 18.84
CA PRO A 167 -5.77 7.08 19.79
C PRO A 167 -7.13 7.70 20.11
N LYS A 168 -7.33 8.98 19.80
CA LYS A 168 -8.60 9.69 19.98
C LYS A 168 -9.51 9.62 18.75
N ASP A 169 -9.04 8.97 17.67
CA ASP A 169 -9.76 8.85 16.39
C ASP A 169 -10.22 10.20 15.80
N MET A 170 -9.41 11.24 15.99
CA MET A 170 -9.76 12.59 15.58
C MET A 170 -9.90 12.68 14.05
N LEU A 171 -8.93 12.12 13.30
CA LEU A 171 -8.94 12.22 11.84
C LEU A 171 -10.08 11.40 11.23
N MET A 172 -10.06 10.09 11.43
CA MET A 172 -11.01 9.20 10.74
C MET A 172 -12.45 9.46 11.19
N GLY A 173 -12.66 9.75 12.48
CA GLY A 173 -13.96 10.14 13.00
C GLY A 173 -14.47 11.46 12.39
N SER A 174 -13.61 12.47 12.23
CA SER A 174 -13.99 13.74 11.57
C SER A 174 -14.34 13.52 10.10
N LEU A 175 -13.57 12.69 9.38
CA LEU A 175 -13.85 12.38 7.97
C LEU A 175 -15.16 11.59 7.79
N GLU A 176 -15.52 10.71 8.73
CA GLU A 176 -16.83 10.06 8.74
C GLU A 176 -17.98 11.05 8.87
N VAL A 177 -17.83 12.03 9.75
CA VAL A 177 -18.83 13.10 9.92
C VAL A 177 -18.95 13.95 8.65
N LEU A 178 -17.82 14.34 8.06
CA LEU A 178 -17.79 15.16 6.84
C LEU A 178 -18.43 14.44 5.64
N THR A 179 -18.29 13.14 5.55
CA THR A 179 -18.73 12.36 4.37
C THR A 179 -20.10 11.71 4.53
N ARG A 180 -20.69 11.74 5.73
CA ARG A 180 -21.95 11.04 6.08
C ARG A 180 -23.08 11.24 5.06
N ASN A 181 -23.24 12.47 4.56
CA ASN A 181 -24.33 12.84 3.64
C ASN A 181 -23.81 13.13 2.23
N ARG A 182 -22.58 12.75 1.90
CA ARG A 182 -22.00 12.95 0.57
C ARG A 182 -22.15 11.69 -0.27
N ARG A 183 -22.38 11.87 -1.57
CA ARG A 183 -22.32 10.78 -2.53
C ARG A 183 -20.86 10.28 -2.58
N PRO A 184 -20.62 8.95 -2.48
CA PRO A 184 -19.29 8.41 -2.66
C PRO A 184 -18.81 8.60 -4.10
N LEU A 185 -17.49 8.73 -4.27
CA LEU A 185 -16.81 8.69 -5.55
C LEU A 185 -16.96 7.29 -6.20
N TYR A 186 -16.88 6.25 -5.36
CA TYR A 186 -17.11 4.87 -5.71
C TYR A 186 -17.65 4.08 -4.52
N ASP A 187 -18.46 3.04 -4.81
CA ASP A 187 -19.04 2.10 -3.84
C ASP A 187 -19.35 0.78 -4.56
N PHE A 188 -18.51 -0.26 -4.38
CA PHE A 188 -18.64 -1.52 -5.11
C PHE A 188 -18.02 -2.71 -4.34
N PRO A 189 -18.42 -3.96 -4.64
CA PRO A 189 -17.76 -5.15 -4.13
C PRO A 189 -16.41 -5.33 -4.81
N LEU A 190 -15.42 -5.83 -4.07
CA LEU A 190 -14.12 -6.22 -4.62
C LEU A 190 -14.16 -7.68 -5.04
N MET A 191 -13.49 -8.00 -6.15
CA MET A 191 -13.48 -9.34 -6.72
C MET A 191 -13.02 -10.42 -5.74
N LEU A 192 -13.44 -11.64 -5.99
CA LEU A 192 -13.01 -12.87 -5.32
C LEU A 192 -13.11 -12.82 -3.78
N GLY A 193 -14.19 -12.23 -3.28
CA GLY A 193 -14.44 -12.17 -1.84
C GLY A 193 -13.60 -11.12 -1.11
N GLY A 194 -13.05 -10.17 -1.86
CA GLY A 194 -12.29 -9.04 -1.29
C GLY A 194 -13.11 -8.11 -0.39
N GLY A 195 -14.41 -8.35 -0.15
CA GLY A 195 -15.30 -7.45 0.62
C GLY A 195 -15.77 -6.27 -0.23
N ARG A 196 -16.10 -5.16 0.41
CA ARG A 196 -16.61 -3.95 -0.25
C ARG A 196 -15.71 -2.76 0.02
N ILE A 197 -15.56 -1.87 -0.96
CA ILE A 197 -14.82 -0.62 -0.82
C ILE A 197 -15.70 0.56 -1.18
N ARG A 198 -15.59 1.64 -0.39
CA ARG A 198 -16.24 2.93 -0.63
C ARG A 198 -15.22 4.04 -0.48
N GLY A 199 -15.27 5.03 -1.37
CA GLY A 199 -14.40 6.19 -1.31
C GLY A 199 -15.15 7.49 -1.47
N TRP A 200 -14.75 8.54 -0.75
CA TRP A 200 -15.29 9.90 -0.84
C TRP A 200 -14.20 10.89 -1.13
N LEU A 201 -14.38 11.67 -2.19
CA LEU A 201 -13.45 12.73 -2.54
C LEU A 201 -13.57 13.92 -1.58
N LEU A 202 -12.44 14.33 -1.02
CA LEU A 202 -12.27 15.47 -0.13
C LEU A 202 -11.53 16.57 -0.88
N GLN A 203 -12.27 17.48 -1.53
CA GLN A 203 -11.70 18.44 -2.49
C GLN A 203 -11.91 19.91 -2.08
N THR A 204 -12.63 20.17 -0.99
CA THR A 204 -12.89 21.53 -0.55
C THR A 204 -11.81 22.01 0.42
N ILE A 205 -11.63 23.34 0.49
CA ILE A 205 -10.73 23.97 1.48
C ILE A 205 -11.06 23.51 2.91
N ARG A 206 -12.36 23.37 3.23
CA ARG A 206 -12.80 22.87 4.53
C ARG A 206 -12.31 21.45 4.79
N ASP A 207 -12.41 20.56 3.79
CA ASP A 207 -11.93 19.17 3.92
C ASP A 207 -10.43 19.15 4.18
N TRP A 208 -9.67 19.93 3.45
CA TRP A 208 -8.21 20.00 3.56
C TRP A 208 -7.78 20.60 4.91
N ASN A 209 -8.48 21.63 5.39
CA ASN A 209 -8.20 22.20 6.70
C ASN A 209 -8.40 21.19 7.83
N VAL A 210 -9.46 20.36 7.78
CA VAL A 210 -9.65 19.29 8.78
C VAL A 210 -8.49 18.32 8.79
N VAL A 211 -8.02 17.91 7.62
CA VAL A 211 -6.85 17.00 7.52
C VAL A 211 -5.59 17.70 8.06
N ALA A 212 -5.35 18.95 7.66
CA ALA A 212 -4.17 19.71 8.04
C ALA A 212 -4.15 20.01 9.55
N ASP A 213 -5.25 20.48 10.11
CA ASP A 213 -5.35 20.85 11.54
C ASP A 213 -5.08 19.63 12.42
N ILE A 214 -5.66 18.48 12.07
CA ILE A 214 -5.46 17.25 12.86
C ILE A 214 -4.02 16.74 12.72
N PHE A 215 -3.44 16.70 11.50
CA PHE A 215 -2.04 16.28 11.38
C PHE A 215 -1.06 17.25 12.04
N ASN A 216 -1.36 18.55 12.10
CA ASN A 216 -0.55 19.50 12.87
C ASN A 216 -0.59 19.18 14.39
N ILE A 217 -1.75 18.80 14.91
CA ILE A 217 -1.87 18.35 16.31
C ILE A 217 -1.06 17.07 16.53
N LEU A 218 -1.23 16.07 15.66
CA LEU A 218 -0.52 14.80 15.77
C LEU A 218 1.00 14.98 15.61
N LEU A 219 1.44 15.90 14.77
CA LEU A 219 2.86 16.24 14.58
C LEU A 219 3.44 16.89 15.85
N ALA A 220 2.68 17.77 16.50
CA ALA A 220 3.11 18.40 17.75
C ALA A 220 3.24 17.38 18.90
N GLU A 221 2.46 16.30 18.87
CA GLU A 221 2.51 15.19 19.82
C GLU A 221 3.48 14.07 19.40
N ALA A 222 4.10 14.16 18.22
CA ALA A 222 4.92 13.09 17.64
C ALA A 222 6.23 12.91 18.40
N GLU A 223 6.41 11.73 18.99
CA GLU A 223 7.64 11.35 19.67
C GLU A 223 8.80 11.23 18.67
N ASP A 224 9.95 11.82 19.00
CA ASP A 224 11.15 11.85 18.14
C ASP A 224 10.88 12.40 16.71
N GLY A 225 9.83 13.22 16.55
CA GLY A 225 9.41 13.77 15.26
C GLY A 225 8.87 12.73 14.26
N MET A 226 8.59 11.50 14.68
CA MET A 226 8.07 10.43 13.84
C MET A 226 6.53 10.48 13.80
N LEU A 227 5.99 10.93 12.67
CA LEU A 227 4.54 11.01 12.46
C LEU A 227 3.99 9.75 11.81
N PHE A 228 4.75 9.12 10.91
CA PHE A 228 4.30 7.94 10.16
C PHE A 228 5.31 6.80 10.20
N ALA A 229 4.78 5.57 10.30
CA ALA A 229 5.48 4.32 10.06
C ALA A 229 4.97 3.66 8.78
N VAL A 230 5.85 3.07 7.99
CA VAL A 230 5.41 2.24 6.85
C VAL A 230 4.81 0.95 7.40
N GLY A 231 3.52 0.74 7.21
CA GLY A 231 2.84 -0.50 7.63
C GLY A 231 2.97 -1.61 6.60
N ASP A 232 2.90 -1.26 5.32
CA ASP A 232 3.06 -2.17 4.19
C ASP A 232 3.71 -1.42 3.02
N GLY A 233 4.42 -2.15 2.12
CA GLY A 233 5.10 -1.55 0.98
C GLY A 233 6.47 -0.92 1.26
N ASN A 234 7.21 -1.38 2.30
CA ASN A 234 8.55 -0.86 2.66
C ASN A 234 9.49 -0.79 1.44
N HIS A 235 9.59 -1.85 0.63
CA HIS A 235 10.46 -1.86 -0.55
C HIS A 235 9.98 -0.93 -1.66
N SER A 236 8.67 -0.75 -1.82
CA SER A 236 8.10 0.17 -2.81
C SER A 236 8.46 1.63 -2.48
N LEU A 237 8.28 2.03 -1.22
CA LEU A 237 8.66 3.38 -0.78
C LEU A 237 10.17 3.59 -0.78
N ALA A 238 10.97 2.58 -0.41
CA ALA A 238 12.43 2.67 -0.50
C ALA A 238 12.89 2.88 -1.95
N ALA A 239 12.27 2.18 -2.92
CA ALA A 239 12.54 2.40 -4.33
C ALA A 239 12.13 3.82 -4.79
N ALA A 240 10.97 4.32 -4.33
CA ALA A 240 10.54 5.69 -4.61
C ALA A 240 11.53 6.72 -4.03
N LYS A 241 12.04 6.51 -2.82
CA LYS A 241 13.08 7.33 -2.18
C LYS A 241 14.35 7.37 -3.02
N LEU A 242 14.85 6.22 -3.45
CA LEU A 242 16.06 6.14 -4.27
C LEU A 242 15.87 6.82 -5.63
N CYS A 243 14.72 6.66 -6.29
CA CYS A 243 14.40 7.42 -7.50
C CYS A 243 14.48 8.91 -7.25
N ARG A 244 13.87 9.39 -6.16
CA ARG A 244 13.89 10.80 -5.78
C ARG A 244 15.32 11.30 -5.50
N GLU A 245 16.13 10.55 -4.78
CA GLU A 245 17.55 10.90 -4.48
C GLU A 245 18.36 11.02 -5.78
N GLN A 246 18.17 10.10 -6.73
CA GLN A 246 18.84 10.13 -8.04
C GLN A 246 18.41 11.33 -8.88
N GLU A 247 17.13 11.69 -8.90
CA GLU A 247 16.63 12.88 -9.59
C GLU A 247 17.17 14.15 -8.96
N LYS A 248 17.15 14.24 -7.64
CA LYS A 248 17.70 15.39 -6.88
C LYS A 248 19.20 15.60 -7.14
N ALA A 249 19.96 14.52 -7.21
CA ALA A 249 21.40 14.59 -7.54
C ALA A 249 21.65 15.12 -8.96
N ARG A 250 20.68 14.97 -9.86
CA ARG A 250 20.73 15.50 -11.25
C ARG A 250 20.06 16.86 -11.41
N GLY A 251 19.58 17.48 -10.32
CA GLY A 251 18.84 18.74 -10.36
C GLY A 251 17.44 18.64 -11.00
N ILE A 252 16.88 17.42 -11.12
CA ILE A 252 15.56 17.20 -11.71
C ILE A 252 14.49 17.36 -10.64
N SER A 253 13.46 18.17 -10.96
CA SER A 253 12.24 18.29 -10.18
C SER A 253 11.10 17.60 -10.93
N SER A 254 10.51 16.57 -10.36
CA SER A 254 9.40 15.84 -10.93
C SER A 254 8.37 15.43 -9.88
N ASP A 255 7.20 14.99 -10.33
CA ASP A 255 6.15 14.46 -9.46
C ASP A 255 6.55 13.13 -8.80
N LYS A 256 7.65 12.49 -9.24
CA LYS A 256 8.24 11.30 -8.58
C LYS A 256 8.81 11.59 -7.20
N ARG A 257 8.90 12.89 -6.81
CA ARG A 257 9.12 13.30 -5.42
C ARG A 257 8.09 12.70 -4.47
N PHE A 258 6.88 12.47 -4.96
CA PHE A 258 5.79 11.96 -4.15
C PHE A 258 5.51 10.48 -4.46
N ALA A 259 4.95 9.77 -3.46
CA ALA A 259 4.39 8.43 -3.65
C ALA A 259 2.93 8.42 -3.22
N LEU A 260 2.07 7.73 -3.99
CA LEU A 260 0.66 7.54 -3.65
C LEU A 260 0.55 6.46 -2.58
N VAL A 261 -0.08 6.79 -1.44
CA VAL A 261 -0.16 5.94 -0.24
C VAL A 261 -1.56 5.96 0.37
N GLU A 262 -1.89 4.93 1.14
CA GLU A 262 -3.05 4.91 2.03
C GLU A 262 -2.59 5.16 3.48
N LEU A 263 -3.12 6.21 4.13
CA LEU A 263 -2.88 6.49 5.54
C LEU A 263 -3.93 5.77 6.39
N VAL A 264 -3.50 5.02 7.38
CA VAL A 264 -4.39 4.26 8.28
C VAL A 264 -4.02 4.54 9.72
N ASN A 265 -5.03 4.78 10.56
CA ASN A 265 -4.80 4.94 11.98
C ASN A 265 -4.36 3.61 12.62
N LEU A 266 -3.23 3.60 13.32
CA LEU A 266 -2.72 2.42 14.04
C LEU A 266 -3.77 1.83 15.00
N TYR A 267 -4.64 2.67 15.54
CA TYR A 267 -5.70 2.28 16.48
C TYR A 267 -7.03 1.92 15.81
N ASP A 268 -7.09 1.90 14.45
CA ASP A 268 -8.29 1.42 13.75
C ASP A 268 -8.62 -0.01 14.21
N PRO A 269 -9.91 -0.28 14.63
CA PRO A 269 -10.28 -1.61 15.15
C PRO A 269 -10.12 -2.75 14.15
N ALA A 270 -10.25 -2.46 12.85
CA ALA A 270 -10.09 -3.45 11.79
C ALA A 270 -8.62 -3.65 11.37
N LEU A 271 -7.69 -2.84 11.88
CA LEU A 271 -6.26 -3.01 11.62
C LEU A 271 -5.68 -4.06 12.59
N GLN A 272 -5.38 -5.23 12.06
CA GLN A 272 -4.76 -6.31 12.83
C GLN A 272 -3.37 -6.64 12.34
N PHE A 273 -2.46 -6.85 13.29
CA PHE A 273 -1.12 -7.36 13.04
C PHE A 273 -1.11 -8.87 13.26
N LEU A 274 -1.03 -9.62 12.18
CA LEU A 274 -1.00 -11.07 12.21
C LEU A 274 0.44 -11.58 12.28
N PRO A 275 0.69 -12.70 12.99
CA PRO A 275 2.01 -13.29 13.08
C PRO A 275 2.43 -13.87 11.73
N ILE A 276 3.73 -13.81 11.46
CA ILE A 276 4.36 -14.54 10.36
C ILE A 276 5.24 -15.62 10.97
N HIS A 277 4.91 -16.87 10.73
CA HIS A 277 5.62 -18.04 11.26
C HIS A 277 6.86 -18.35 10.41
N ARG A 278 7.72 -19.25 10.88
CA ARG A 278 8.97 -19.59 10.23
C ARG A 278 9.02 -21.09 10.00
N LEU A 279 9.48 -21.52 8.83
CA LEU A 279 9.98 -22.86 8.62
C LEU A 279 11.50 -22.83 8.79
N VAL A 280 12.02 -23.72 9.65
CA VAL A 280 13.44 -23.77 9.99
C VAL A 280 13.99 -25.16 9.67
N LYS A 281 15.08 -25.21 8.90
CA LYS A 281 15.82 -26.44 8.61
C LYS A 281 17.31 -26.20 8.84
N ASP A 282 17.98 -27.13 9.55
CA ASP A 282 19.40 -27.02 9.88
C ASP A 282 19.78 -25.68 10.54
N GLY A 283 18.88 -25.16 11.40
CA GLY A 283 19.07 -23.89 12.10
C GLY A 283 18.85 -22.62 11.26
N GLN A 284 18.48 -22.76 9.99
CA GLN A 284 18.23 -21.63 9.09
C GLN A 284 16.74 -21.49 8.77
N VAL A 285 16.26 -20.24 8.68
CA VAL A 285 14.90 -19.94 8.20
C VAL A 285 14.88 -20.17 6.70
N ILE A 286 14.07 -21.16 6.27
CA ILE A 286 13.91 -21.50 4.86
C ILE A 286 12.68 -20.86 4.24
N ASP A 287 11.66 -20.52 5.05
CA ASP A 287 10.46 -19.86 4.56
C ASP A 287 9.70 -19.11 5.66
N TYR A 288 8.77 -18.24 5.25
CA TYR A 288 7.91 -17.41 6.09
C TYR A 288 6.44 -17.68 5.75
N ILE A 289 5.69 -18.20 6.70
CA ILE A 289 4.34 -18.73 6.46
C ILE A 289 3.29 -17.91 7.23
N HIS A 290 2.22 -17.57 6.54
CA HIS A 290 1.00 -17.03 7.13
C HIS A 290 0.07 -18.17 7.54
N GLY A 291 -0.44 -18.12 8.77
CA GLY A 291 -1.27 -19.18 9.33
C GLY A 291 -0.47 -20.23 10.08
N GLU A 292 -0.92 -20.56 11.29
CA GLU A 292 -0.24 -21.54 12.15
C GLU A 292 -0.42 -22.97 11.64
N GLU A 293 -1.65 -23.31 11.25
CA GLU A 293 -1.98 -24.65 10.76
C GLU A 293 -1.23 -24.95 9.46
N GLU A 294 -1.17 -23.99 8.54
CA GLU A 294 -0.43 -24.08 7.28
C GLU A 294 1.07 -24.25 7.55
N CYS A 295 1.62 -23.52 8.52
CA CYS A 295 3.02 -23.63 8.89
C CYS A 295 3.34 -25.01 9.45
N ARG A 296 2.50 -25.57 10.32
CA ARG A 296 2.68 -26.90 10.89
C ARG A 296 2.57 -28.00 9.83
N ALA A 297 1.54 -27.94 8.98
CA ALA A 297 1.33 -28.90 7.91
C ALA A 297 2.48 -28.90 6.90
N LEU A 298 2.99 -27.73 6.54
CA LEU A 298 4.10 -27.61 5.60
C LEU A 298 5.42 -28.07 6.23
N ALA A 299 5.62 -27.81 7.52
CA ALA A 299 6.80 -28.32 8.26
C ALA A 299 6.85 -29.84 8.28
N GLU A 300 5.73 -30.51 8.53
CA GLU A 300 5.62 -31.97 8.49
C GLU A 300 5.92 -32.50 7.09
N LYS A 301 5.31 -31.93 6.06
CA LYS A 301 5.52 -32.33 4.65
C LYS A 301 6.98 -32.19 4.20
N LEU A 302 7.68 -31.16 4.65
CA LEU A 302 9.06 -30.86 4.25
C LEU A 302 10.12 -31.41 5.19
N GLY A 303 9.73 -32.07 6.29
CA GLY A 303 10.65 -32.61 7.30
C GLY A 303 11.50 -31.49 7.94
N CYS A 304 10.88 -30.38 8.29
CA CYS A 304 11.52 -29.24 8.94
C CYS A 304 10.77 -28.81 10.21
N THR A 305 11.25 -27.79 10.91
CA THR A 305 10.66 -27.30 12.16
C THR A 305 9.77 -26.09 11.91
N ALA A 306 8.51 -26.14 12.40
CA ALA A 306 7.64 -24.97 12.46
C ALA A 306 7.96 -24.14 13.71
N VAL A 307 8.38 -22.89 13.53
CA VAL A 307 8.54 -21.91 14.61
C VAL A 307 7.33 -20.98 14.60
N ILE A 308 6.44 -21.20 15.56
CA ILE A 308 5.21 -20.41 15.71
C ILE A 308 5.54 -19.11 16.46
N ARG A 309 5.13 -17.99 15.87
CA ARG A 309 5.32 -16.65 16.42
C ARG A 309 4.02 -16.14 17.01
N LEU A 310 4.10 -15.31 18.03
CA LEU A 310 2.96 -14.56 18.56
C LEU A 310 2.72 -13.31 17.71
N SER A 311 1.50 -12.80 17.75
CA SER A 311 1.17 -11.51 17.14
C SER A 311 2.01 -10.39 17.75
N TYR A 312 2.52 -9.52 16.88
CA TYR A 312 3.26 -8.33 17.31
C TYR A 312 2.27 -7.29 17.88
N PRO A 313 2.49 -6.76 19.09
CA PRO A 313 1.62 -5.72 19.65
C PRO A 313 1.73 -4.43 18.85
N LYS A 314 0.68 -4.06 18.13
CA LYS A 314 0.72 -2.91 17.20
C LYS A 314 1.08 -1.58 17.88
N GLU A 315 0.74 -1.43 19.16
CA GLU A 315 1.02 -0.24 19.98
C GLU A 315 2.53 -0.05 20.22
N GLN A 316 3.33 -1.13 20.13
CA GLN A 316 4.77 -1.08 20.28
C GLN A 316 5.51 -0.66 18.99
N LEU A 317 4.81 -0.55 17.85
CA LEU A 317 5.43 -0.28 16.55
C LEU A 317 6.28 1.00 16.57
N PHE A 318 5.71 2.12 16.97
CA PHE A 318 6.41 3.40 17.01
C PHE A 318 7.52 3.43 18.07
N PRO A 319 7.27 3.03 19.34
CA PRO A 319 8.32 2.92 20.33
C PRO A 319 9.51 2.07 19.89
N ASP A 320 9.25 0.91 19.28
CA ASP A 320 10.31 0.01 18.83
C ASP A 320 11.11 0.58 17.66
N ILE A 321 10.46 1.23 16.68
CA ILE A 321 11.16 1.91 15.58
C ILE A 321 12.03 3.06 16.12
N ILE A 322 11.51 3.85 17.02
CA ILE A 322 12.25 4.98 17.63
C ILE A 322 13.46 4.47 18.40
N LYS A 323 13.31 3.39 19.15
CA LYS A 323 14.36 2.80 20.00
C LYS A 323 15.38 2.00 19.20
N ASN A 324 14.93 1.19 18.25
CA ASN A 324 15.76 0.16 17.60
C ASN A 324 16.08 0.49 16.13
N GLY A 325 15.46 1.53 15.55
CA GLY A 325 15.65 2.00 14.17
C GLY A 325 14.72 1.34 13.16
N ALA A 326 14.55 0.03 13.22
CA ALA A 326 13.59 -0.75 12.43
C ALA A 326 13.40 -2.13 13.07
N LEU A 327 12.29 -2.78 12.78
CA LEU A 327 12.04 -4.16 13.16
C LEU A 327 12.75 -5.12 12.19
N PRO A 328 13.10 -6.33 12.62
CA PRO A 328 13.54 -7.37 11.70
C PRO A 328 12.49 -7.64 10.61
N LYS A 329 12.94 -8.01 9.42
CA LYS A 329 12.04 -8.32 8.30
C LYS A 329 11.00 -9.39 8.67
N LYS A 330 9.78 -9.23 8.14
CA LYS A 330 8.69 -10.18 8.37
C LYS A 330 8.29 -10.32 9.85
N SER A 331 8.30 -9.21 10.60
CA SER A 331 7.87 -9.17 12.00
C SER A 331 6.36 -9.36 12.16
N PHE A 332 5.58 -8.83 11.24
CA PHE A 332 4.12 -8.93 11.20
C PHE A 332 3.58 -8.81 9.78
N SER A 333 2.31 -9.17 9.61
CA SER A 333 1.52 -8.87 8.42
C SER A 333 0.27 -8.08 8.81
N ILE A 334 -0.05 -7.05 8.06
CA ILE A 334 -1.31 -6.32 8.26
C ILE A 334 -2.43 -7.06 7.55
N GLY A 335 -3.30 -7.70 8.34
CA GLY A 335 -4.43 -8.49 7.87
C GLY A 335 -4.04 -9.73 7.07
N ARG A 336 -5.06 -10.44 6.59
CA ARG A 336 -4.92 -11.61 5.70
C ARG A 336 -4.58 -11.16 4.28
N ALA A 337 -4.27 -12.09 3.39
CA ALA A 337 -4.04 -11.80 1.97
C ALA A 337 -5.23 -11.05 1.34
N SER A 338 -6.46 -11.50 1.60
CA SER A 338 -7.70 -10.85 1.12
C SER A 338 -7.92 -9.41 1.63
N ASP A 339 -7.28 -9.05 2.76
CA ASP A 339 -7.43 -7.72 3.37
C ASP A 339 -6.41 -6.71 2.85
N LYS A 340 -5.50 -7.14 1.98
CA LYS A 340 -4.46 -6.30 1.39
C LYS A 340 -5.04 -5.29 0.40
N ARG A 341 -4.26 -4.29 0.03
CA ARG A 341 -4.67 -3.25 -0.89
C ARG A 341 -5.10 -3.83 -2.24
N TYR A 342 -6.22 -3.33 -2.76
CA TYR A 342 -6.61 -3.47 -4.15
C TYR A 342 -6.16 -2.22 -4.91
N TYR A 343 -5.58 -2.39 -6.09
CA TYR A 343 -5.26 -1.30 -6.98
C TYR A 343 -6.55 -0.79 -7.64
N LEU A 344 -6.84 0.46 -7.48
CA LEU A 344 -8.05 1.11 -7.99
C LEU A 344 -7.72 2.49 -8.56
N GLU A 345 -7.25 3.37 -7.71
CA GLU A 345 -6.81 4.70 -8.08
C GLU A 345 -5.40 4.64 -8.67
N CYS A 346 -5.15 5.49 -9.66
CA CYS A 346 -3.85 5.65 -10.29
C CYS A 346 -3.40 7.11 -10.17
N ARG A 347 -2.11 7.36 -10.39
CA ARG A 347 -1.52 8.69 -10.52
C ARG A 347 -0.49 8.73 -11.64
N ARG A 348 -0.39 9.85 -12.37
CA ARG A 348 0.74 10.09 -13.30
C ARG A 348 2.05 10.26 -12.54
N LEU A 349 3.14 9.75 -13.11
CA LEU A 349 4.51 9.91 -12.62
C LEU A 349 5.33 10.81 -13.53
#